data_a31076bb36d3c4c61161f4582d5e1f3a
#
_entry.id   a31076bb36d3c4c61161f4582d5e1f3a
#
_cell.length_a   1.000
_cell.length_b   1.000
_cell.length_c   1.000
_cell.angle_alpha   90.00
_cell.angle_beta   90.00
_cell.angle_gamma   90.00
#
_symmetry.space_group_name_H-M   'P 1'
#
loop_
_entity.id
_entity.type
_entity.pdbx_description
1 polymer ?
#
loop_
_entity_poly.entity_id
_entity_poly.type
_entity_poly.pdbx_seq_one_letter_code
_entity_poly.pdbx_strand_id
1 'polypeptide(L)'
;MSCSESVNKVVEIYVESMKESSADKVREASHPNAKFVGHLHADFLEMSTEDFAGFVAAQEPAEFEYEILSRVVEGSTACVKIRDKYLGITFLDTLSLIKIDDQWSIYNKLFNVER
;
A
#
# COMPACT_ATOMS: atom_id res chain seq x y z
N MET A 1 -9.09 -10.73 17.13
CA MET A 1 -9.18 -10.37 15.72
C MET A 1 -8.47 -11.41 14.87
N SER A 2 -9.09 -11.88 13.80
CA SER A 2 -8.46 -12.86 12.92
C SER A 2 -7.32 -12.20 12.13
N CYS A 3 -6.40 -13.03 11.57
CA CYS A 3 -5.33 -12.51 10.72
C CYS A 3 -5.89 -11.80 9.49
N SER A 4 -6.97 -12.33 8.91
CA SER A 4 -7.62 -11.68 7.76
C SER A 4 -8.15 -10.29 8.11
N GLU A 5 -8.76 -10.13 9.28
CA GLU A 5 -9.25 -8.84 9.74
C GLU A 5 -8.11 -7.86 10.01
N SER A 6 -7.02 -8.35 10.61
CA SER A 6 -5.84 -7.52 10.88
C SER A 6 -5.18 -7.06 9.58
N VAL A 7 -5.07 -7.94 8.59
CA VAL A 7 -4.54 -7.60 7.26
C VAL A 7 -5.44 -6.55 6.59
N ASN A 8 -6.77 -6.74 6.64
CA ASN A 8 -7.71 -5.78 6.07
C ASN A 8 -7.56 -4.40 6.71
N LYS A 9 -7.34 -4.37 8.03
CA LYS A 9 -7.15 -3.11 8.75
C LYS A 9 -5.92 -2.35 8.23
N VAL A 10 -4.82 -3.06 8.00
CA VAL A 10 -3.61 -2.45 7.46
C VAL A 10 -3.86 -1.90 6.06
N VAL A 11 -4.56 -2.66 5.22
CA VAL A 11 -4.91 -2.20 3.86
C VAL A 11 -5.79 -0.95 3.92
N GLU A 12 -6.75 -0.90 4.86
CA GLU A 12 -7.59 0.29 5.06
C GLU A 12 -6.76 1.52 5.42
N ILE A 13 -5.80 1.37 6.34
CA ILE A 13 -4.92 2.47 6.74
C ILE A 13 -4.08 2.95 5.54
N TYR A 14 -3.59 2.01 4.75
CA TYR A 14 -2.84 2.32 3.53
C TYR A 14 -3.69 3.13 2.55
N VAL A 15 -4.92 2.70 2.30
CA VAL A 15 -5.86 3.41 1.42
C VAL A 15 -6.15 4.81 1.97
N GLU A 16 -6.41 4.92 3.27
CA GLU A 16 -6.66 6.21 3.91
C GLU A 16 -5.46 7.14 3.80
N SER A 17 -4.24 6.60 3.84
CA SER A 17 -3.04 7.43 3.72
C SER A 17 -3.00 8.19 2.40
N MET A 18 -3.37 7.53 1.32
CA MET A 18 -3.39 8.17 -0.01
C MET A 18 -4.58 9.10 -0.16
N LYS A 19 -5.74 8.72 0.36
CA LYS A 19 -6.94 9.55 0.30
C LYS A 19 -6.77 10.84 1.07
N GLU A 20 -6.13 10.79 2.23
CA GLU A 20 -5.97 11.93 3.15
C GLU A 20 -4.64 12.65 2.99
N SER A 21 -3.75 12.16 2.14
CA SER A 21 -2.38 12.67 1.99
C SER A 21 -1.63 12.65 3.32
N SER A 22 -1.73 11.54 4.03
CA SER A 22 -1.20 11.39 5.38
C SER A 22 0.09 10.57 5.40
N ALA A 23 1.21 11.25 5.65
CA ALA A 23 2.51 10.59 5.86
C ALA A 23 2.47 9.66 7.07
N ASP A 24 1.79 10.07 8.14
CA ASP A 24 1.70 9.26 9.36
C ASP A 24 0.99 7.93 9.09
N LYS A 25 -0.07 7.93 8.29
CA LYS A 25 -0.77 6.69 7.95
C LYS A 25 0.06 5.80 7.04
N VAL A 26 0.89 6.37 6.15
CA VAL A 26 1.85 5.56 5.38
C VAL A 26 2.77 4.82 6.34
N ARG A 27 3.31 5.52 7.33
CA ARG A 27 4.21 4.93 8.32
C ARG A 27 3.50 3.90 9.19
N GLU A 28 2.26 4.15 9.54
CA GLU A 28 1.45 3.22 10.35
C GLU A 28 1.19 1.90 9.63
N ALA A 29 0.85 1.96 8.34
CA ALA A 29 0.54 0.78 7.54
C ALA A 29 1.77 0.01 7.06
N SER A 30 2.96 0.66 7.05
CA SER A 30 4.14 0.13 6.39
C SER A 30 5.28 -0.09 7.36
N HIS A 31 6.04 -1.16 7.14
CA HIS A 31 7.28 -1.38 7.89
C HIS A 31 8.29 -0.28 7.51
N PRO A 32 9.13 0.18 8.48
CA PRO A 32 10.14 1.21 8.16
C PRO A 32 11.10 0.82 7.04
N ASN A 33 11.32 -0.48 6.82
CA ASN A 33 12.22 -0.99 5.78
C ASN A 33 11.48 -1.42 4.51
N ALA A 34 10.20 -1.08 4.38
CA ALA A 34 9.41 -1.47 3.21
C ALA A 34 9.92 -0.80 1.95
N LYS A 35 9.64 -1.43 0.82
CA LYS A 35 9.94 -0.90 -0.51
C LYS A 35 8.67 -0.78 -1.33
N PHE A 36 8.58 0.30 -2.08
CA PHE A 36 7.46 0.59 -2.98
C PHE A 36 8.07 0.72 -4.38
N VAL A 37 7.85 -0.28 -5.21
CA VAL A 37 8.61 -0.47 -6.46
C VAL A 37 7.66 -0.72 -7.60
N GLY A 38 7.93 -0.10 -8.74
CA GLY A 38 7.13 -0.37 -9.93
C GLY A 38 7.44 0.57 -11.06
N HIS A 39 6.62 0.46 -12.09
CA HIS A 39 6.74 1.34 -13.25
C HIS A 39 5.58 2.33 -13.28
N LEU A 40 5.92 3.60 -13.43
CA LEU A 40 4.95 4.66 -13.73
C LEU A 40 5.21 5.05 -15.18
N HIS A 41 4.36 4.52 -16.07
CA HIS A 41 4.58 4.59 -17.51
C HIS A 41 5.94 3.98 -17.87
N ALA A 42 6.86 4.73 -18.45
CA ALA A 42 8.17 4.22 -18.85
C ALA A 42 9.20 4.27 -17.71
N ASP A 43 8.90 4.97 -16.62
CA ASP A 43 9.86 5.18 -15.52
C ASP A 43 9.80 4.09 -14.47
N PHE A 44 10.97 3.55 -14.12
CA PHE A 44 11.08 2.64 -12.99
C PHE A 44 11.29 3.44 -11.71
N LEU A 45 10.48 3.18 -10.70
CA LEU A 45 10.55 3.88 -9.42
C LEU A 45 10.79 2.87 -8.28
N GLU A 46 11.68 3.23 -7.36
CA GLU A 46 11.90 2.48 -6.16
C GLU A 46 11.95 3.47 -4.99
N MET A 47 11.03 3.32 -4.05
CA MET A 47 10.90 4.23 -2.92
C MET A 47 10.96 3.47 -1.61
N SER A 48 11.60 4.07 -0.60
CA SER A 48 11.51 3.62 0.78
C SER A 48 10.16 4.03 1.38
N THR A 49 9.87 3.56 2.59
CA THR A 49 8.68 4.02 3.32
C THR A 49 8.68 5.54 3.47
N GLU A 50 9.83 6.14 3.84
CA GLU A 50 9.91 7.59 4.03
C GLU A 50 9.77 8.36 2.71
N ASP A 51 10.33 7.83 1.63
CA ASP A 51 10.15 8.43 0.30
C ASP A 51 8.69 8.45 -0.10
N PHE A 52 7.99 7.33 0.09
CA PHE A 52 6.58 7.23 -0.25
C PHE A 52 5.72 8.11 0.65
N ALA A 53 6.03 8.15 1.95
CA ALA A 53 5.34 9.02 2.90
C ALA A 53 5.46 10.50 2.49
N GLY A 54 6.65 10.93 2.09
CA GLY A 54 6.88 12.29 1.62
C GLY A 54 6.13 12.59 0.31
N PHE A 55 6.14 11.63 -0.60
CA PHE A 55 5.42 11.77 -1.87
C PHE A 55 3.91 11.94 -1.62
N VAL A 56 3.33 11.08 -0.78
CA VAL A 56 1.89 11.12 -0.45
C VAL A 56 1.53 12.43 0.24
N ALA A 57 2.35 12.86 1.20
CA ALA A 57 2.09 14.10 1.95
C ALA A 57 2.11 15.35 1.07
N ALA A 58 2.84 15.30 -0.05
CA ALA A 58 2.93 16.43 -0.97
C ALA A 58 1.71 16.56 -1.89
N GLN A 59 0.82 15.58 -1.91
CA GLN A 59 -0.37 15.62 -2.76
C GLN A 59 -1.52 16.30 -2.06
N GLU A 60 -2.42 16.90 -2.83
CA GLU A 60 -3.69 17.42 -2.30
C GLU A 60 -4.58 16.22 -1.94
N PRO A 61 -5.30 16.27 -0.82
CA PRO A 61 -6.30 15.23 -0.53
C PRO A 61 -7.31 15.13 -1.66
N ALA A 62 -7.63 13.92 -2.08
CA ALA A 62 -8.50 13.70 -3.22
C ALA A 62 -9.29 12.41 -3.04
N GLU A 63 -10.30 12.23 -3.88
CA GLU A 63 -11.03 10.97 -3.91
C GLU A 63 -10.09 9.84 -4.32
N PHE A 64 -10.26 8.71 -3.67
CA PHE A 64 -9.48 7.51 -3.92
C PHE A 64 -10.46 6.35 -4.06
N GLU A 65 -10.43 5.69 -5.20
CA GLU A 65 -11.27 4.51 -5.45
C GLU A 65 -10.38 3.29 -5.45
N TYR A 66 -10.87 2.20 -4.86
CA TYR A 66 -10.11 0.96 -4.88
C TYR A 66 -11.02 -0.26 -4.80
N GLU A 67 -10.47 -1.38 -5.22
CA GLU A 67 -11.15 -2.68 -5.21
C GLU A 67 -10.12 -3.74 -4.86
N ILE A 68 -10.45 -4.61 -3.90
CA ILE A 68 -9.58 -5.74 -3.56
C ILE A 68 -9.85 -6.86 -4.56
N LEU A 69 -8.82 -7.23 -5.33
CA LEU A 69 -8.92 -8.27 -6.34
C LEU A 69 -8.68 -9.66 -5.76
N SER A 70 -7.75 -9.78 -4.81
CA SER A 70 -7.47 -11.04 -4.14
C SER A 70 -6.77 -10.80 -2.82
N ARG A 71 -6.91 -11.75 -1.91
CA ARG A 71 -6.26 -11.72 -0.61
C ARG A 71 -5.95 -13.15 -0.19
N VAL A 72 -4.69 -13.42 0.10
CA VAL A 72 -4.24 -14.70 0.60
C VAL A 72 -3.47 -14.47 1.89
N VAL A 73 -3.85 -15.13 2.96
CA VAL A 73 -3.17 -15.04 4.26
C VAL A 73 -2.70 -16.44 4.64
N GLU A 74 -1.40 -16.58 4.84
CA GLU A 74 -0.78 -17.87 5.18
C GLU A 74 0.22 -17.66 6.31
N GLY A 75 -0.13 -18.11 7.52
CA GLY A 75 0.72 -17.93 8.69
C GLY A 75 1.02 -16.47 8.95
N SER A 76 2.29 -16.10 8.94
CA SER A 76 2.74 -14.73 9.22
C SER A 76 2.88 -13.87 7.96
N THR A 77 2.41 -14.36 6.81
CA THR A 77 2.53 -13.61 5.56
C THR A 77 1.17 -13.46 4.89
N ALA A 78 1.05 -12.40 4.08
CA ALA A 78 -0.15 -12.16 3.31
C ALA A 78 0.20 -11.46 2.00
N CYS A 79 -0.61 -11.72 0.98
CA CYS A 79 -0.52 -11.03 -0.30
C CYS A 79 -1.92 -10.49 -0.63
N VAL A 80 -2.00 -9.20 -0.87
CA VAL A 80 -3.26 -8.54 -1.22
C VAL A 80 -3.06 -7.81 -2.54
N LYS A 81 -3.92 -8.10 -3.51
CA LYS A 81 -3.88 -7.39 -4.79
C LYS A 81 -5.06 -6.43 -4.84
N ILE A 82 -4.77 -5.19 -5.18
CA ILE A 82 -5.81 -4.17 -5.32
C ILE A 82 -5.67 -3.46 -6.66
N ARG A 83 -6.81 -3.02 -7.18
CA ARG A 83 -6.84 -2.06 -8.26
C ARG A 83 -7.26 -0.74 -7.64
N ASP A 84 -6.48 0.31 -7.84
CA ASP A 84 -6.83 1.61 -7.30
C ASP A 84 -6.64 2.72 -8.32
N LYS A 85 -7.40 3.80 -8.11
CA LYS A 85 -7.26 5.00 -8.92
C LYS A 85 -6.72 6.11 -8.03
N TYR A 86 -5.51 6.55 -8.33
CA TYR A 86 -4.80 7.56 -7.55
C TYR A 86 -4.20 8.59 -8.50
N LEU A 87 -4.44 9.86 -8.23
CA LEU A 87 -3.94 10.98 -9.05
C LEU A 87 -4.35 10.84 -10.52
N GLY A 88 -5.57 10.32 -10.77
CA GLY A 88 -6.09 10.14 -12.13
C GLY A 88 -5.54 8.93 -12.88
N ILE A 89 -4.72 8.11 -12.22
CA ILE A 89 -4.09 6.93 -12.83
C ILE A 89 -4.61 5.68 -12.15
N THR A 90 -4.97 4.66 -12.94
CA THR A 90 -5.38 3.37 -12.40
C THR A 90 -4.17 2.46 -12.26
N PHE A 91 -3.93 2.03 -11.04
CA PHE A 91 -2.81 1.15 -10.69
C PHE A 91 -3.30 -0.24 -10.33
N LEU A 92 -2.45 -1.22 -10.62
CA LEU A 92 -2.55 -2.56 -10.06
C LEU A 92 -1.42 -2.72 -9.06
N ASP A 93 -1.78 -2.93 -7.80
CA ASP A 93 -0.83 -3.03 -6.69
C ASP A 93 -0.82 -4.44 -6.12
N THR A 94 0.38 -4.98 -5.91
CA THR A 94 0.57 -6.20 -5.16
C THR A 94 1.21 -5.82 -3.82
N LEU A 95 0.48 -6.00 -2.74
CA LEU A 95 0.94 -5.70 -1.39
C LEU A 95 1.37 -6.99 -0.71
N SER A 96 2.62 -7.03 -0.26
CA SER A 96 3.13 -8.15 0.53
C SER A 96 3.23 -7.68 1.98
N LEU A 97 2.55 -8.40 2.87
CA LEU A 97 2.50 -8.06 4.29
C LEU A 97 3.13 -9.15 5.12
N ILE A 98 3.65 -8.77 6.28
CA ILE A 98 4.25 -9.71 7.22
C ILE A 98 3.83 -9.33 8.63
N LYS A 99 3.67 -10.36 9.49
CA LYS A 99 3.39 -10.17 10.91
C LYS A 99 4.70 -10.34 11.68
N ILE A 100 5.09 -9.26 12.38
CA ILE A 100 6.29 -9.24 13.24
C ILE A 100 5.83 -8.75 14.61
N ASP A 101 6.13 -9.53 15.67
CA ASP A 101 5.74 -9.18 17.04
C ASP A 101 4.25 -8.85 17.14
N ASP A 102 3.42 -9.73 16.56
CA ASP A 102 1.95 -9.62 16.54
C ASP A 102 1.41 -8.41 15.78
N GLN A 103 2.25 -7.73 15.00
CA GLN A 103 1.80 -6.59 14.18
C GLN A 103 2.01 -6.86 12.70
N TRP A 104 0.94 -6.68 11.92
CA TRP A 104 0.99 -6.77 10.47
C TRP A 104 1.42 -5.44 9.88
N SER A 105 2.28 -5.49 8.88
CA SER A 105 2.64 -4.30 8.12
C SER A 105 2.94 -4.66 6.67
N ILE A 106 2.78 -3.69 5.77
CA ILE A 106 3.20 -3.82 4.39
C ILE A 106 4.73 -3.77 4.38
N TYR A 107 5.35 -4.77 3.80
CA TYR A 107 6.81 -4.83 3.68
C TYR A 107 7.28 -4.60 2.24
N ASN A 108 6.40 -4.82 1.27
CA ASN A 108 6.72 -4.59 -0.13
C ASN A 108 5.44 -4.27 -0.89
N LYS A 109 5.53 -3.30 -1.79
CA LYS A 109 4.49 -3.00 -2.76
C LYS A 109 5.10 -3.03 -4.14
N LEU A 110 4.52 -3.82 -5.03
CA LEU A 110 4.84 -3.77 -6.44
C LEU A 110 3.64 -3.17 -7.17
N PHE A 111 3.90 -2.20 -8.02
CA PHE A 111 2.81 -1.54 -8.73
C PHE A 111 3.10 -1.40 -10.21
N ASN A 112 2.04 -1.37 -10.99
CA ASN A 112 2.13 -0.99 -12.39
C ASN A 112 0.85 -0.24 -12.79
N VAL A 113 0.92 0.47 -13.89
CA VAL A 113 -0.22 1.21 -14.42
C VAL A 113 -1.06 0.25 -15.26
N GLU A 114 -2.37 0.19 -15.00
CA GLU A 114 -3.30 -0.57 -15.82
C GLU A 114 -3.60 0.19 -17.09
N ARG A 115 -3.57 -0.51 -18.20
CA ARG A 115 -3.87 0.09 -19.51
C ARG A 115 -5.24 -0.29 -20.00
#